data_32a650d15bb63c5f9ae35dcda1a6c482
#
_entry.id   32a650d15bb63c5f9ae35dcda1a6c482
#
_cell.length_a   1.000
_cell.length_b   1.000
_cell.length_c   1.000
_cell.angle_alpha   90.00
_cell.angle_beta   90.00
_cell.angle_gamma   90.00
#
_symmetry.space_group_name_H-M   'P 1'
#
loop_
_entity.id
_entity.type
_entity.pdbx_description
1 polymer ?
#
loop_
_entity_poly.entity_id
_entity_poly.type
_entity_poly.pdbx_seq_one_letter_code
_entity_poly.pdbx_strand_id
1 'polypeptide(L)'
;MVPGPFSSYYIVGQINVKKSYQGVIVQSEKAKKIKKPKDYKKFNLEWDDFNRRYTVYASSQDAIPALELLNPGFMAKLYDKNLPYNLEVKDNVIYIFAKVESAKEEDYKELFDILTEAYKELKI
;
A
#
# COMPACT_ATOMS: atom_id res chain seq x y z
N MET A 1 -16.14 23.03 3.68
CA MET A 1 -15.35 23.55 2.55
C MET A 1 -15.66 22.73 1.31
N VAL A 2 -16.06 23.40 0.25
CA VAL A 2 -16.30 22.71 -1.03
C VAL A 2 -14.95 22.58 -1.74
N PRO A 3 -14.52 21.37 -2.10
CA PRO A 3 -13.25 21.20 -2.81
C PRO A 3 -13.33 21.82 -4.20
N GLY A 4 -12.27 22.51 -4.60
CA GLY A 4 -12.13 23.03 -5.95
C GLY A 4 -11.87 21.92 -6.96
N PRO A 5 -11.83 22.24 -8.26
CA PRO A 5 -11.64 21.22 -9.31
C PRO A 5 -10.28 20.52 -9.28
N PHE A 6 -9.31 21.09 -8.58
CA PHE A 6 -7.97 20.48 -8.44
C PHE A 6 -7.77 19.81 -7.07
N SER A 7 -8.82 19.80 -6.23
CA SER A 7 -8.73 19.16 -4.93
C SER A 7 -8.76 17.65 -5.08
N SER A 8 -8.00 16.97 -4.25
CA SER A 8 -7.97 15.52 -4.18
C SER A 8 -8.06 15.08 -2.73
N TYR A 9 -8.56 13.88 -2.54
CA TYR A 9 -8.72 13.27 -1.24
C TYR A 9 -7.93 11.97 -1.19
N TYR A 10 -7.57 11.57 0.02
CA TYR A 10 -7.11 10.21 0.26
C TYR A 10 -8.21 9.43 0.94
N ILE A 11 -8.44 8.22 0.46
CA ILE A 11 -9.16 7.20 1.20
C ILE A 11 -8.10 6.32 1.86
N VAL A 12 -8.17 6.13 3.17
CA VAL A 12 -7.11 5.49 3.95
C VAL A 12 -7.71 4.49 4.92
N GLY A 13 -7.15 3.29 4.93
CA GLY A 13 -7.36 2.32 5.99
C GLY A 13 -6.04 2.02 6.67
N GLN A 14 -6.06 1.69 7.96
CA GLN A 14 -4.83 1.39 8.68
C GLN A 14 -5.00 0.18 9.60
N ILE A 15 -3.88 -0.51 9.78
CA ILE A 15 -3.78 -1.65 10.69
C ILE A 15 -2.55 -1.43 11.56
N ASN A 16 -2.71 -1.56 12.87
CA ASN A 16 -1.58 -1.48 13.79
C ASN A 16 -0.93 -2.85 13.95
N VAL A 17 0.40 -2.85 13.97
CA VAL A 17 1.20 -4.05 14.16
C VAL A 17 2.01 -3.94 15.45
N LYS A 18 2.50 -5.06 15.95
CA LYS A 18 3.21 -5.08 17.24
C LYS A 18 4.61 -4.50 17.18
N LYS A 19 5.31 -4.70 16.07
CA LYS A 19 6.69 -4.24 15.90
C LYS A 19 6.73 -2.96 15.10
N SER A 20 7.83 -2.20 15.26
CA SER A 20 8.11 -1.03 14.43
C SER A 20 8.98 -1.44 13.26
N TYR A 21 8.70 -0.89 12.07
CA TYR A 21 9.37 -1.24 10.83
C TYR A 21 9.90 -0.01 10.12
N GLN A 22 10.95 -0.20 9.34
CA GLN A 22 11.45 0.80 8.40
C GLN A 22 10.45 0.97 7.25
N GLY A 23 10.44 2.16 6.64
CA GLY A 23 9.44 2.48 5.63
C GLY A 23 9.53 1.68 4.35
N VAL A 24 8.40 1.16 3.91
CA VAL A 24 8.22 0.50 2.61
C VAL A 24 6.93 1.03 2.00
N ILE A 25 6.98 1.39 0.72
CA ILE A 25 5.80 1.82 -0.05
C ILE A 25 5.62 0.86 -1.21
N VAL A 26 4.40 0.34 -1.37
CA VAL A 26 4.00 -0.46 -2.53
C VAL A 26 3.01 0.37 -3.33
N GLN A 27 3.47 0.89 -4.47
CA GLN A 27 2.71 1.78 -5.34
C GLN A 27 2.01 0.97 -6.43
N SER A 28 0.68 1.05 -6.50
CA SER A 28 -0.07 0.42 -7.58
C SER A 28 0.10 1.20 -8.88
N GLU A 29 0.30 0.51 -9.99
CA GLU A 29 0.35 1.14 -11.31
C GLU A 29 -1.01 1.70 -11.74
N LYS A 30 -2.11 1.19 -11.16
CA LYS A 30 -3.46 1.68 -11.41
C LYS A 30 -3.82 2.91 -10.58
N ALA A 31 -3.09 3.18 -9.51
CA ALA A 31 -3.37 4.32 -8.63
C ALA A 31 -2.74 5.59 -9.20
N LYS A 32 -3.32 6.74 -8.84
CA LYS A 32 -2.66 8.01 -9.10
C LYS A 32 -1.32 8.02 -8.36
N LYS A 33 -0.27 8.43 -9.07
CA LYS A 33 1.07 8.43 -8.48
C LYS A 33 1.15 9.39 -7.30
N ILE A 34 1.82 8.93 -6.26
CA ILE A 34 2.13 9.74 -5.09
C ILE A 34 3.60 10.13 -5.11
N LYS A 35 3.91 11.22 -4.44
CA LYS A 35 5.31 11.65 -4.30
C LYS A 35 5.96 10.82 -3.19
N LYS A 36 6.96 10.02 -3.56
CA LYS A 36 7.72 9.27 -2.56
C LYS A 36 8.69 10.18 -1.81
N PRO A 37 9.05 9.87 -0.56
CA PRO A 37 10.13 10.57 0.14
C PRO A 37 11.46 10.41 -0.62
N LYS A 38 12.30 11.44 -0.55
CA LYS A 38 13.54 11.50 -1.32
C LYS A 38 14.54 10.38 -1.00
N ASP A 39 14.54 9.91 0.22
CA ASP A 39 15.44 8.86 0.69
C ASP A 39 14.96 7.44 0.37
N TYR A 40 13.74 7.31 -0.17
CA TYR A 40 13.21 6.02 -0.59
C TYR A 40 13.72 5.66 -1.97
N LYS A 41 14.19 4.42 -2.12
CA LYS A 41 14.70 3.90 -3.39
C LYS A 41 13.87 2.73 -3.87
N LYS A 42 13.80 2.59 -5.20
CA LYS A 42 13.10 1.49 -5.83
C LYS A 42 13.76 0.16 -5.47
N PHE A 43 12.95 -0.82 -5.11
CA PHE A 43 13.36 -2.17 -4.78
C PHE A 43 12.62 -3.16 -5.71
N ASN A 44 13.35 -3.97 -6.47
CA ASN A 44 12.76 -4.97 -7.33
C ASN A 44 12.63 -6.30 -6.59
N LEU A 45 11.41 -6.84 -6.57
CA LEU A 45 11.18 -8.18 -6.04
C LEU A 45 11.54 -9.23 -7.10
N GLU A 46 11.75 -10.46 -6.69
CA GLU A 46 12.05 -11.57 -7.61
C GLU A 46 10.83 -12.02 -8.41
N TRP A 47 9.70 -11.41 -8.21
CA TRP A 47 8.45 -11.71 -8.91
C TRP A 47 8.18 -10.66 -9.97
N ASP A 48 8.57 -10.95 -11.22
CA ASP A 48 8.49 -10.00 -12.34
C ASP A 48 7.08 -9.53 -12.64
N ASP A 49 6.10 -10.43 -12.61
CA ASP A 49 4.70 -10.06 -12.88
C ASP A 49 4.16 -9.08 -11.83
N PHE A 50 4.52 -9.29 -10.58
CA PHE A 50 4.17 -8.35 -9.50
C PHE A 50 4.80 -6.99 -9.76
N ASN A 51 6.07 -6.94 -10.16
CA ASN A 51 6.78 -5.70 -10.44
C ASN A 51 6.14 -4.89 -11.58
N ARG A 52 5.39 -5.53 -12.46
CA ARG A 52 4.65 -4.82 -13.51
C ARG A 52 3.40 -4.14 -13.01
N ARG A 53 2.77 -4.65 -11.95
CA ARG A 53 1.55 -4.09 -11.38
C ARG A 53 1.80 -3.16 -10.22
N TYR A 54 2.91 -3.33 -9.52
CA TYR A 54 3.27 -2.57 -8.34
C TYR A 54 4.75 -2.22 -8.37
N THR A 55 5.05 -1.00 -7.91
CA THR A 55 6.43 -0.57 -7.70
C THR A 55 6.69 -0.48 -6.20
N VAL A 56 7.77 -1.09 -5.74
CA VAL A 56 8.14 -1.11 -4.32
C VAL A 56 9.27 -0.12 -4.08
N TYR A 57 9.10 0.73 -3.08
CA TYR A 57 10.14 1.65 -2.60
C TYR A 57 10.44 1.34 -1.14
N ALA A 58 11.70 1.40 -0.77
CA ALA A 58 12.13 1.16 0.60
C ALA A 58 13.04 2.30 1.07
N SER A 59 12.91 2.66 2.36
CA SER A 59 13.71 3.75 2.95
C SER A 59 15.17 3.35 3.20
N SER A 60 15.43 2.06 3.36
CA SER A 60 16.79 1.53 3.61
C SER A 60 16.82 0.04 3.34
N GLN A 61 18.03 -0.56 3.36
CA GLN A 61 18.18 -2.01 3.26
C GLN A 61 17.57 -2.74 4.47
N ASP A 62 17.46 -2.05 5.60
CA ASP A 62 16.84 -2.61 6.81
C ASP A 62 15.30 -2.71 6.70
N ALA A 63 14.73 -2.35 5.55
CA ALA A 63 13.32 -2.50 5.28
C ALA A 63 12.91 -3.96 4.97
N ILE A 64 13.87 -4.88 4.85
CA ILE A 64 13.58 -6.30 4.59
C ILE A 64 12.57 -6.91 5.58
N PRO A 65 12.64 -6.65 6.90
CA PRO A 65 11.61 -7.15 7.82
C PRO A 65 10.20 -6.69 7.49
N ALA A 66 10.04 -5.45 6.99
CA ALA A 66 8.73 -4.96 6.56
C ALA A 66 8.24 -5.69 5.30
N LEU A 67 9.15 -6.02 4.38
CA LEU A 67 8.82 -6.81 3.20
C LEU A 67 8.42 -8.24 3.57
N GLU A 68 9.04 -8.80 4.59
CA GLU A 68 8.68 -10.14 5.12
C GLU A 68 7.30 -10.11 5.78
N LEU A 69 6.94 -9.01 6.43
CA LEU A 69 5.60 -8.82 6.99
C LEU A 69 4.56 -8.88 5.86
N LEU A 70 4.87 -8.30 4.71
CA LEU A 70 4.05 -8.37 3.50
C LEU A 70 4.33 -9.70 2.79
N ASN A 71 3.87 -10.80 3.39
CA ASN A 71 4.21 -12.16 2.95
C ASN A 71 3.69 -12.48 1.53
N PRO A 72 4.23 -13.55 0.90
CA PRO A 72 3.85 -13.90 -0.47
C PRO A 72 2.35 -14.14 -0.67
N GLY A 73 1.65 -14.69 0.33
CA GLY A 73 0.21 -14.92 0.25
C GLY A 73 -0.58 -13.63 0.10
N PHE A 74 -0.24 -12.61 0.90
CA PHE A 74 -0.88 -11.31 0.79
C PHE A 74 -0.53 -10.61 -0.53
N MET A 75 0.73 -10.68 -0.94
CA MET A 75 1.17 -10.08 -2.20
C MET A 75 0.47 -10.72 -3.39
N ALA A 76 0.24 -12.04 -3.37
CA ALA A 76 -0.51 -12.73 -4.40
C ALA A 76 -1.95 -12.23 -4.48
N LYS A 77 -2.58 -11.97 -3.35
CA LYS A 77 -3.94 -11.42 -3.31
C LYS A 77 -4.00 -10.00 -3.86
N LEU A 78 -3.02 -9.15 -3.55
CA LEU A 78 -2.91 -7.83 -4.15
C LEU A 78 -2.74 -7.94 -5.66
N TYR A 79 -1.92 -8.86 -6.12
CA TYR A 79 -1.69 -9.10 -7.54
C TYR A 79 -2.98 -9.52 -8.24
N ASP A 80 -3.71 -10.49 -7.69
CA ASP A 80 -4.94 -11.00 -8.30
C ASP A 80 -6.04 -9.95 -8.35
N LYS A 81 -6.22 -9.19 -7.29
CA LYS A 81 -7.23 -8.14 -7.22
C LYS A 81 -6.88 -6.96 -8.14
N ASN A 82 -5.61 -6.65 -8.29
CA ASN A 82 -5.11 -5.56 -9.15
C ASN A 82 -5.89 -4.25 -8.95
N LEU A 83 -6.11 -3.87 -7.70
CA LEU A 83 -6.87 -2.70 -7.32
C LEU A 83 -6.00 -1.44 -7.29
N PRO A 84 -6.59 -0.24 -7.43
CA PRO A 84 -5.85 1.02 -7.46
C PRO A 84 -5.52 1.53 -6.05
N TYR A 85 -5.00 0.67 -5.20
CA TYR A 85 -4.62 1.02 -3.83
C TYR A 85 -3.12 0.86 -3.63
N ASN A 86 -2.56 1.78 -2.86
CA ASN A 86 -1.17 1.76 -2.44
C ASN A 86 -1.10 1.25 -1.01
N LEU A 87 0.08 0.80 -0.64
CA LEU A 87 0.32 0.30 0.70
C LEU A 87 1.60 0.92 1.23
N GLU A 88 1.60 1.31 2.49
CA GLU A 88 2.78 1.80 3.18
C GLU A 88 2.90 1.12 4.54
N VAL A 89 4.09 0.61 4.82
CA VAL A 89 4.46 0.14 6.15
C VAL A 89 5.48 1.11 6.71
N LYS A 90 5.19 1.68 7.86
CA LYS A 90 6.12 2.56 8.57
C LYS A 90 5.79 2.56 10.05
N ASP A 91 6.83 2.52 10.86
CA ASP A 91 6.68 2.40 12.31
C ASP A 91 5.84 1.17 12.64
N ASN A 92 4.80 1.30 13.42
CA ASN A 92 3.93 0.18 13.78
C ASN A 92 2.58 0.21 13.06
N VAL A 93 2.55 0.76 11.86
CA VAL A 93 1.30 0.91 11.10
C VAL A 93 1.47 0.44 9.67
N ILE A 94 0.45 -0.23 9.18
CA ILE A 94 0.28 -0.52 7.75
C ILE A 94 -0.86 0.36 7.25
N TYR A 95 -0.59 1.17 6.25
CA TYR A 95 -1.58 2.01 5.58
C TYR A 95 -1.93 1.40 4.23
N ILE A 96 -3.23 1.36 3.91
CA ILE A 96 -3.72 1.03 2.57
C ILE A 96 -4.50 2.25 2.12
N PHE A 97 -4.11 2.85 1.00
CA PHE A 97 -4.66 4.14 0.63
C PHE A 97 -4.69 4.35 -0.89
N ALA A 98 -5.54 5.26 -1.31
CA ALA A 98 -5.59 5.75 -2.68
C ALA A 98 -5.92 7.24 -2.68
N LYS A 99 -5.36 7.94 -3.66
CA LYS A 99 -5.70 9.34 -3.93
C LYS A 99 -6.87 9.33 -4.91
N VAL A 100 -8.00 9.91 -4.51
CA VAL A 100 -9.23 9.91 -5.30
C VAL A 100 -9.78 11.31 -5.44
N GLU A 101 -10.54 11.58 -6.50
CA GLU A 101 -11.22 12.87 -6.67
C GLU A 101 -12.44 12.96 -5.76
N SER A 102 -13.15 11.85 -5.60
CA SER A 102 -14.24 11.74 -4.63
C SER A 102 -14.33 10.29 -4.19
N ALA A 103 -14.56 10.06 -2.89
CA ALA A 103 -14.72 8.72 -2.36
C ALA A 103 -16.17 8.26 -2.54
N LYS A 104 -16.35 7.09 -3.14
CA LYS A 104 -17.66 6.46 -3.33
C LYS A 104 -17.82 5.30 -2.35
N GLU A 105 -19.05 4.88 -2.12
CA GLU A 105 -19.33 3.75 -1.25
C GLU A 105 -18.56 2.50 -1.66
N GLU A 106 -18.43 2.26 -2.97
CA GLU A 106 -17.69 1.12 -3.51
C GLU A 106 -16.21 1.16 -3.11
N ASP A 107 -15.61 2.34 -3.07
CA ASP A 107 -14.21 2.51 -2.67
C ASP A 107 -13.99 2.07 -1.22
N TYR A 108 -14.92 2.42 -0.33
CA TYR A 108 -14.85 2.01 1.08
C TYR A 108 -15.00 0.51 1.23
N LYS A 109 -15.87 -0.11 0.44
CA LYS A 109 -16.07 -1.57 0.45
C LYS A 109 -14.81 -2.30 -0.01
N GLU A 110 -14.20 -1.84 -1.10
CA GLU A 110 -12.94 -2.40 -1.60
C GLU A 110 -11.83 -2.26 -0.58
N LEU A 111 -11.70 -1.08 0.02
CA LEU A 111 -10.69 -0.82 1.04
C LEU A 111 -10.89 -1.73 2.26
N PHE A 112 -12.13 -1.87 2.70
CA PHE A 112 -12.46 -2.76 3.82
C PHE A 112 -12.11 -4.21 3.52
N ASP A 113 -12.37 -4.66 2.29
CA ASP A 113 -12.03 -6.03 1.87
C ASP A 113 -10.53 -6.26 1.88
N ILE A 114 -9.73 -5.30 1.40
CA ILE A 114 -8.28 -5.38 1.43
C ILE A 114 -7.78 -5.43 2.88
N LEU A 115 -8.33 -4.59 3.75
CA LEU A 115 -7.97 -4.57 5.17
C LEU A 115 -8.29 -5.91 5.83
N THR A 116 -9.44 -6.50 5.50
CA THR A 116 -9.84 -7.81 6.02
C THR A 116 -8.87 -8.91 5.57
N GLU A 117 -8.49 -8.90 4.30
CA GLU A 117 -7.51 -9.84 3.78
C GLU A 117 -6.13 -9.65 4.42
N ALA A 118 -5.72 -8.39 4.61
CA ALA A 118 -4.46 -8.09 5.28
C ALA A 118 -4.47 -8.63 6.71
N TYR A 119 -5.55 -8.43 7.44
CA TYR A 119 -5.69 -8.94 8.81
C TYR A 119 -5.59 -10.46 8.87
N LYS A 120 -6.16 -11.15 7.88
CA LYS A 120 -6.12 -12.62 7.82
C LYS A 120 -4.74 -13.16 7.44
N GLU A 121 -4.07 -12.52 6.47
CA GLU A 121 -2.83 -13.02 5.89
C GLU A 121 -1.59 -12.56 6.66
N LEU A 122 -1.61 -11.35 7.18
CA LEU A 122 -0.50 -10.79 7.94
C LEU A 122 -0.70 -11.17 9.41
N LYS A 123 0.02 -12.09 9.92
CA LYS A 123 -0.08 -12.55 11.32
C LYS A 123 0.39 -11.45 12.28
N ILE A 124 -0.46 -10.48 12.48
CA ILE A 124 -0.21 -9.31 13.33
C ILE A 124 -0.89 -9.44 14.68
#